data_fe75d66a81e9b2277584406503b321a3
#
_entry.id   fe75d66a81e9b2277584406503b321a3
#
_cell.length_a   1.000
_cell.length_b   1.000
_cell.length_c   1.000
_cell.angle_alpha   90.00
_cell.angle_beta   90.00
_cell.angle_gamma   90.00
#
_symmetry.space_group_name_H-M   'P 1'
#
loop_
_entity.id
_entity.type
_entity.pdbx_description
1 polymer ?
#
loop_
_entity_poly.entity_id
_entity_poly.type
_entity_poly.pdbx_seq_one_letter_code
_entity_poly.pdbx_strand_id
1 'polypeptide(L)'
;MIMGLDVSTSMTGVAFVDDDGELIYNEVWDLRKYKNFFTKANIIKEKIENLPYKPQKVFIEQSLQSFRSGFSSAATLSTLSRFNGVVSWICFSHLDMEPDYLAATSARKMCGIK
;
A
#
# COMPACT_ATOMS: atom_id res chain seq x y z
N MET A 1 0.36 12.35 -11.52
CA MET A 1 -0.04 10.95 -11.30
C MET A 1 0.08 10.61 -9.82
N ILE A 2 -0.90 9.94 -9.29
CA ILE A 2 -0.99 9.59 -7.87
C ILE A 2 -0.94 8.07 -7.74
N MET A 3 -0.14 7.56 -6.82
CA MET A 3 -0.09 6.14 -6.50
C MET A 3 -0.81 5.90 -5.17
N GLY A 4 -1.71 4.92 -5.16
CA GLY A 4 -2.36 4.45 -3.95
C GLY A 4 -1.91 3.04 -3.62
N LEU A 5 -1.62 2.78 -2.35
CA LEU A 5 -1.22 1.47 -1.87
C LEU A 5 -2.19 0.97 -0.80
N ASP A 6 -2.67 -0.24 -0.99
CA ASP A 6 -3.43 -0.99 0.03
C ASP A 6 -2.47 -2.03 0.60
N VAL A 7 -1.81 -1.70 1.70
CA VAL A 7 -0.71 -2.50 2.26
C VAL A 7 -1.24 -3.65 3.11
N SER A 8 -0.75 -4.84 2.81
CA SER A 8 -1.04 -6.05 3.57
C SER A 8 0.16 -6.99 3.48
N THR A 9 0.33 -7.83 4.47
CA THR A 9 1.38 -8.85 4.47
C THR A 9 1.06 -10.05 3.59
N SER A 10 -0.16 -10.14 3.09
CA SER A 10 -0.57 -11.21 2.16
C SER A 10 -0.62 -10.72 0.72
N MET A 11 -1.34 -9.65 0.47
CA MET A 11 -1.47 -9.06 -0.87
C MET A 11 -1.48 -7.55 -0.74
N THR A 12 -0.54 -6.89 -1.40
CA THR A 12 -0.48 -5.43 -1.44
C THR A 12 -1.00 -4.97 -2.80
N GLY A 13 -2.04 -4.17 -2.80
CA GLY A 13 -2.61 -3.59 -4.00
C GLY A 13 -1.96 -2.25 -4.33
N VAL A 14 -1.73 -1.99 -5.61
CA VAL A 14 -1.22 -0.72 -6.09
C VAL A 14 -2.09 -0.21 -7.22
N ALA A 15 -2.38 1.09 -7.19
CA ALA A 15 -3.15 1.75 -8.25
C ALA A 15 -2.51 3.08 -8.60
N PHE A 16 -2.53 3.41 -9.88
CA PHE A 16 -2.09 4.72 -10.39
C PHE A 16 -3.27 5.44 -10.99
N VAL A 17 -3.46 6.68 -10.59
CA VAL A 17 -4.57 7.52 -11.00
C VAL A 17 -4.00 8.81 -11.59
N ASP A 18 -4.58 9.28 -12.69
CA ASP A 18 -4.15 10.54 -13.30
C ASP A 18 -4.79 11.76 -12.62
N ASP A 19 -4.50 12.94 -13.13
CA ASP A 19 -4.98 14.21 -12.56
C ASP A 19 -6.51 14.36 -12.64
N ASP A 20 -7.16 13.63 -13.53
CA ASP A 20 -8.60 13.62 -13.68
C ASP A 20 -9.29 12.57 -12.82
N GLY A 21 -8.54 11.80 -12.06
CA GLY A 21 -9.08 10.74 -11.22
C GLY A 21 -9.32 9.44 -11.97
N GLU A 22 -8.81 9.32 -13.18
CA GLU A 22 -8.94 8.10 -14.00
C GLU A 22 -7.90 7.06 -13.58
N LEU A 23 -8.34 5.83 -13.40
CA LEU A 23 -7.46 4.71 -13.10
C LEU A 23 -6.65 4.36 -14.36
N ILE A 24 -5.34 4.50 -14.27
CA ILE A 24 -4.43 4.22 -15.38
C ILE A 24 -3.91 2.79 -15.32
N TYR A 25 -3.62 2.33 -14.11
CA TYR A 25 -2.94 1.05 -13.90
C TYR A 25 -3.24 0.53 -12.51
N ASN A 26 -3.42 -0.78 -12.39
CA ASN A 26 -3.45 -1.41 -11.07
C ASN A 26 -2.77 -2.77 -11.12
N GLU A 27 -2.29 -3.21 -9.98
CA GLU A 27 -1.61 -4.49 -9.84
C GLU A 27 -1.75 -4.96 -8.39
N VAL A 28 -1.67 -6.25 -8.19
CA VAL A 28 -1.61 -6.85 -6.86
C VAL A 28 -0.28 -7.56 -6.71
N TRP A 29 0.42 -7.25 -5.64
CA TRP A 29 1.67 -7.92 -5.30
C TRP A 29 1.38 -9.01 -4.27
N ASP A 30 1.43 -10.26 -4.73
CA ASP A 30 1.12 -11.42 -3.90
C ASP A 30 2.36 -11.79 -3.08
N LEU A 31 2.24 -11.70 -1.75
CA LEU A 31 3.33 -11.97 -0.82
C LEU A 31 3.14 -13.27 -0.05
N ARG A 32 2.08 -14.03 -0.37
CA ARG A 32 1.69 -15.20 0.43
C ARG A 32 2.72 -16.31 0.44
N LYS A 33 3.52 -16.45 -0.61
CA LYS A 33 4.56 -17.47 -0.67
C LYS A 33 5.78 -17.17 0.19
N TYR A 34 5.93 -15.93 0.66
CA TYR A 34 7.03 -15.52 1.52
C TYR A 34 6.55 -15.54 2.97
N LYS A 35 7.32 -16.17 3.85
CA LYS A 35 6.94 -16.32 5.26
C LYS A 35 7.55 -15.25 6.15
N ASN A 36 8.73 -14.79 5.80
CA ASN A 36 9.47 -13.82 6.62
C ASN A 36 9.02 -12.40 6.32
N PHE A 37 8.77 -11.63 7.38
CA PHE A 37 8.33 -10.25 7.30
C PHE A 37 9.28 -9.38 6.46
N PHE A 38 10.58 -9.50 6.69
CA PHE A 38 11.57 -8.68 6.00
C PHE A 38 11.76 -9.11 4.54
N THR A 39 11.55 -10.38 4.24
CA THR A 39 11.54 -10.87 2.86
C THR A 39 10.39 -10.25 2.08
N LYS A 40 9.21 -10.18 2.70
CA LYS A 40 8.05 -9.49 2.10
C LYS A 40 8.35 -8.02 1.85
N ALA A 41 9.01 -7.36 2.79
CA ALA A 41 9.40 -5.96 2.64
C ALA A 41 10.38 -5.78 1.47
N ASN A 42 11.32 -6.69 1.30
CA ASN A 42 12.26 -6.67 0.16
C ASN A 42 11.53 -6.81 -1.18
N ILE A 43 10.50 -7.64 -1.24
CA ILE A 43 9.69 -7.77 -2.46
C ILE A 43 8.98 -6.46 -2.77
N ILE A 44 8.40 -5.82 -1.77
CA ILE A 44 7.77 -4.50 -1.94
C ILE A 44 8.80 -3.47 -2.43
N LYS A 45 9.98 -3.49 -1.86
CA LYS A 45 11.08 -2.59 -2.27
C LYS A 45 11.43 -2.78 -3.74
N GLU A 46 11.59 -4.02 -4.18
CA GLU A 46 11.87 -4.34 -5.59
C GLU A 46 10.76 -3.85 -6.51
N LYS A 47 9.51 -4.05 -6.10
CA LYS A 47 8.35 -3.59 -6.88
C LYS A 47 8.32 -2.07 -7.00
N ILE A 48 8.62 -1.37 -5.93
CA ILE A 48 8.65 0.10 -5.92
C ILE A 48 9.81 0.62 -6.77
N GLU A 49 10.96 -0.04 -6.74
CA GLU A 49 12.10 0.33 -7.58
C GLU A 49 11.81 0.14 -9.07
N ASN A 50 10.91 -0.76 -9.42
CA ASN A 50 10.57 -1.12 -10.80
C ASN A 50 9.15 -0.71 -11.22
N LEU A 51 8.61 0.34 -10.61
CA LEU A 51 7.28 0.82 -10.95
C LEU A 51 7.21 1.25 -12.42
N PRO A 52 6.09 0.99 -13.11
CA PRO A 52 5.93 1.40 -14.50
C PRO A 52 5.79 2.92 -14.67
N TYR A 53 5.43 3.62 -13.60
CA TYR A 53 5.24 5.07 -13.61
C TYR A 53 5.90 5.68 -12.40
N LYS A 54 6.32 6.95 -12.51
CA LYS A 54 6.83 7.70 -11.37
C LYS A 54 5.72 8.56 -10.78
N PRO A 55 5.23 8.24 -9.58
CA PRO A 55 4.17 9.05 -8.99
C PRO A 55 4.70 10.39 -8.46
N GLN A 56 3.81 11.38 -8.40
CA GLN A 56 4.07 12.67 -7.77
C GLN A 56 3.54 12.72 -6.34
N LYS A 57 2.64 11.79 -6.01
CA LYS A 57 2.07 11.64 -4.68
C LYS A 57 1.83 10.16 -4.40
N VAL A 58 1.97 9.79 -3.12
CA VAL A 58 1.70 8.43 -2.66
C VAL A 58 0.72 8.49 -1.51
N PHE A 59 -0.34 7.70 -1.60
CA PHE A 59 -1.29 7.51 -0.51
C PHE A 59 -1.25 6.05 -0.07
N ILE A 60 -1.23 5.84 1.23
CA ILE A 60 -1.29 4.51 1.82
C ILE A 60 -2.62 4.39 2.56
N GLU A 61 -3.37 3.35 2.24
CA GLU A 61 -4.62 3.05 2.90
C GLU A 61 -4.36 2.55 4.32
N GLN A 62 -5.01 3.16 5.29
CA GLN A 62 -5.01 2.67 6.67
C GLN A 62 -6.11 1.64 6.82
N SER A 63 -5.72 0.42 7.17
CA SER A 63 -6.65 -0.69 7.30
C SER A 63 -7.40 -0.65 8.64
N LEU A 64 -8.37 0.24 8.75
CA LEU A 64 -9.22 0.34 9.94
C LEU A 64 -10.30 -0.74 9.99
N GLN A 65 -10.56 -1.40 8.88
CA GLN A 65 -11.58 -2.45 8.81
C GLN A 65 -11.29 -3.63 9.73
N SER A 66 -10.03 -3.97 9.89
CA SER A 66 -9.60 -5.05 10.79
C SER A 66 -9.97 -4.74 12.24
N PHE A 67 -9.95 -3.47 12.63
CA PHE A 67 -10.37 -3.04 13.95
C PHE A 67 -11.87 -3.19 14.16
N ARG A 68 -12.64 -2.78 13.15
CA ARG A 68 -14.11 -2.76 13.23
C ARG A 68 -14.72 -4.16 13.20
N SER A 69 -14.10 -5.04 12.44
CA SER A 69 -14.63 -6.39 12.28
C SER A 69 -14.37 -7.29 13.49
N GLY A 70 -13.36 -6.98 14.29
CA GLY A 70 -12.95 -7.82 15.41
C GLY A 70 -12.37 -9.16 14.98
N PHE A 71 -12.10 -9.37 13.68
CA PHE A 71 -11.56 -10.61 13.17
C PHE A 71 -10.05 -10.73 13.30
N SER A 72 -9.38 -9.62 13.52
CA SER A 72 -7.92 -9.61 13.62
C SER A 72 -7.48 -9.57 15.06
N SER A 73 -6.50 -10.39 15.41
CA SER A 73 -5.88 -10.36 16.73
C SER A 73 -5.03 -9.11 16.88
N ALA A 74 -4.70 -8.76 18.14
CA ALA A 74 -3.78 -7.65 18.44
C ALA A 74 -2.43 -7.87 17.76
N ALA A 75 -1.95 -9.12 17.71
CA ALA A 75 -0.69 -9.48 17.05
C ALA A 75 -0.75 -9.20 15.55
N THR A 76 -1.86 -9.56 14.89
CA THR A 76 -2.06 -9.30 13.46
C THR A 76 -2.08 -7.81 13.18
N LEU A 77 -2.79 -7.03 13.99
CA LEU A 77 -2.86 -5.57 13.84
C LEU A 77 -1.50 -4.92 14.04
N SER A 78 -0.75 -5.39 15.03
CA SER A 78 0.61 -4.90 15.29
C SER A 78 1.54 -5.17 14.11
N THR A 79 1.48 -6.36 13.55
CA THR A 79 2.29 -6.74 12.38
C THR A 79 1.93 -5.87 11.18
N LEU A 80 0.64 -5.65 10.94
CA LEU A 80 0.17 -4.82 9.84
C LEU A 80 0.64 -3.36 10.00
N SER A 81 0.56 -2.82 11.20
CA SER A 81 1.03 -1.47 11.50
C SER A 81 2.53 -1.32 11.25
N ARG A 82 3.32 -2.31 11.68
CA ARG A 82 4.77 -2.31 11.44
C ARG A 82 5.07 -2.42 9.95
N PHE A 83 4.34 -3.25 9.23
CA PHE A 83 4.55 -3.42 7.79
C PHE A 83 4.19 -2.14 7.04
N ASN A 84 3.11 -1.48 7.43
CA ASN A 84 2.72 -0.17 6.91
C ASN A 84 3.86 0.84 7.07
N GLY A 85 4.46 0.89 8.26
CA GLY A 85 5.60 1.76 8.54
C GLY A 85 6.81 1.46 7.67
N VAL A 86 7.11 0.19 7.47
CA VAL A 86 8.23 -0.23 6.61
C VAL A 86 7.97 0.17 5.15
N VAL A 87 6.78 -0.08 4.64
CA VAL A 87 6.40 0.30 3.27
C VAL A 87 6.44 1.82 3.10
N SER A 88 6.00 2.55 4.11
CA SER A 88 6.06 4.02 4.12
C SER A 88 7.50 4.52 3.97
N TRP A 89 8.42 3.92 4.71
CA TRP A 89 9.84 4.26 4.64
C TRP A 89 10.43 3.91 3.27
N ILE A 90 10.03 2.78 2.69
CA ILE A 90 10.46 2.38 1.35
C ILE A 90 10.02 3.43 0.32
N CYS A 91 8.78 3.89 0.39
CA CYS A 91 8.28 4.96 -0.48
C CYS A 91 9.08 6.24 -0.31
N PHE A 92 9.33 6.64 0.92
CA PHE A 92 10.12 7.84 1.22
C PHE A 92 11.53 7.72 0.65
N SER A 93 12.19 6.58 0.88
CA SER A 93 13.60 6.37 0.51
C SER A 93 13.79 6.22 -1.01
N HIS A 94 12.86 5.58 -1.71
CA HIS A 94 13.00 5.26 -3.12
C HIS A 94 12.27 6.22 -4.06
N LEU A 95 11.20 6.87 -3.59
CA LEU A 95 10.43 7.81 -4.41
C LEU A 95 10.66 9.26 -4.00
N ASP A 96 11.43 9.49 -2.96
CA ASP A 96 11.78 10.82 -2.46
C ASP A 96 10.53 11.63 -2.11
N MET A 97 9.54 10.98 -1.52
CA MET A 97 8.32 11.65 -1.08
C MET A 97 7.72 10.95 0.13
N GLU A 98 7.20 11.76 1.04
CA GLU A 98 6.54 11.27 2.23
C GLU A 98 5.11 10.86 1.89
N PRO A 99 4.71 9.60 2.15
CA PRO A 99 3.34 9.17 1.84
C PRO A 99 2.32 9.81 2.77
N ASP A 100 1.13 10.07 2.24
CA ASP A 100 -0.02 10.45 3.03
C ASP A 100 -0.86 9.21 3.35
N TYR A 101 -1.63 9.27 4.42
CA TYR A 101 -2.45 8.14 4.86
C TYR A 101 -3.92 8.45 4.71
N LEU A 102 -4.68 7.50 4.16
CA LEU A 102 -6.10 7.64 3.94
C LEU A 102 -6.86 6.51 4.61
N ALA A 103 -8.06 6.80 5.08
CA ALA A 103 -9.00 5.75 5.46
C ALA A 103 -9.37 4.93 4.21
N ALA A 104 -9.69 3.65 4.40
CA ALA A 104 -10.01 2.73 3.31
C ALA A 104 -11.03 3.29 2.31
N THR A 105 -12.09 3.91 2.81
CA THR A 105 -13.15 4.50 1.99
C THR A 105 -12.63 5.62 1.10
N SER A 106 -11.77 6.47 1.64
CA SER A 106 -11.18 7.59 0.90
C SER A 106 -10.22 7.11 -0.18
N ALA A 107 -9.42 6.08 0.14
CA ALA A 107 -8.49 5.48 -0.81
C ALA A 107 -9.24 4.88 -2.00
N ARG A 108 -10.33 4.17 -1.74
CA ARG A 108 -11.18 3.59 -2.78
C ARG A 108 -11.79 4.67 -3.69
N LYS A 109 -12.28 5.74 -3.10
CA LYS A 109 -12.82 6.87 -3.84
C LYS A 109 -11.77 7.48 -4.77
N MET A 110 -10.57 7.69 -4.26
CA MET A 110 -9.47 8.27 -5.03
C MET A 110 -9.09 7.40 -6.22
N CYS A 111 -9.08 6.09 -6.05
CA CYS A 111 -8.72 5.14 -7.09
C CYS A 111 -9.90 4.79 -8.00
N GLY A 112 -11.07 5.39 -7.81
CA GLY A 112 -12.26 5.10 -8.60
C GLY A 112 -12.87 3.72 -8.33
N ILE A 113 -12.50 3.09 -7.25
CA ILE A 113 -13.01 1.77 -6.84
C ILE A 113 -14.21 2.00 -5.95
N LYS A 114 -15.33 1.46 -6.34
CA LYS A 114 -16.58 1.58 -5.57
C LYS A 114 -16.81 0.41 -4.63
#